data_2f391d7ca493d2be70fda5c223822c1a
#
_entry.id   2f391d7ca493d2be70fda5c223822c1a
#
_cell.length_a   1.000
_cell.length_b   1.000
_cell.length_c   1.000
_cell.angle_alpha   90.00
_cell.angle_beta   90.00
_cell.angle_gamma   90.00
#
_symmetry.space_group_name_H-M   'P 1'
#
loop_
_entity.id
_entity.type
_entity.pdbx_description
1 polymer ?
#
loop_
_entity_poly.entity_id
_entity_poly.type
_entity_poly.pdbx_seq_one_letter_code
_entity_poly.pdbx_strand_id
1 'polypeptide(L)'
;ILKLLDEKLQYIAVTKNLSHKGKHNYSEVYRNTKTQDGAISAYLLDKGIIPPSKDRNLITKKNYAGGYLFCPKAGLYKYMFDEDLTSLYPSIIMSLNIGKETMVGRIIDADDRNSRLGLNDLKAKDPDTKIIIESPSRQQKNITIQNLIDVIKSENLSISANGVFFRTDKESVLSIILSKWFDERVLYKNKMKKAYKAGNKEEGEYYHLMQYTMKILLNSLYGATATGFRYGSVILAEAITLSGQRIIQESALCANRHMNKVLKNEIKFELKQLQD
;
A
#
# COMPACT_ATOMS: atom_id res chain seq x y z
N ILE A 1 -34.17 -11.48 13.31
CA ILE A 1 -32.73 -11.49 13.54
C ILE A 1 -31.99 -10.88 12.33
N LEU A 2 -32.16 -11.39 11.09
CA LEU A 2 -31.48 -10.87 9.89
C LEU A 2 -31.72 -9.39 9.64
N LYS A 3 -33.02 -8.94 9.79
CA LYS A 3 -33.37 -7.52 9.63
C LYS A 3 -32.65 -6.64 10.67
N LEU A 4 -32.60 -7.04 11.93
CA LEU A 4 -31.91 -6.33 13.00
C LEU A 4 -30.38 -6.28 12.78
N LEU A 5 -29.81 -7.35 12.22
CA LEU A 5 -28.40 -7.36 11.83
C LEU A 5 -28.12 -6.37 10.70
N ASP A 6 -28.99 -6.32 9.68
CA ASP A 6 -28.81 -5.38 8.57
C ASP A 6 -29.02 -3.92 9.00
N GLU A 7 -30.03 -3.65 9.86
CA GLU A 7 -30.23 -2.32 10.45
C GLU A 7 -28.98 -1.83 11.20
N LYS A 8 -28.28 -2.73 11.90
CA LYS A 8 -27.05 -2.40 12.64
C LYS A 8 -25.81 -2.30 11.77
N LEU A 9 -25.63 -3.24 10.83
CA LEU A 9 -24.41 -3.38 10.03
C LEU A 9 -24.50 -2.71 8.66
N GLN A 10 -25.71 -2.36 8.21
CA GLN A 10 -26.02 -1.80 6.88
C GLN A 10 -25.38 -2.61 5.72
N TYR A 11 -25.36 -3.92 5.89
CA TYR A 11 -24.65 -4.84 5.01
C TYR A 11 -25.20 -4.81 3.58
N ILE A 12 -26.52 -4.78 3.42
CA ILE A 12 -27.17 -4.70 2.10
C ILE A 12 -26.79 -3.41 1.38
N ALA A 13 -26.77 -2.27 2.08
CA ALA A 13 -26.43 -0.99 1.51
C ALA A 13 -24.93 -0.92 1.13
N VAL A 14 -24.03 -1.45 1.98
CA VAL A 14 -22.59 -1.55 1.68
C VAL A 14 -22.35 -2.42 0.45
N THR A 15 -22.93 -3.61 0.39
CA THR A 15 -22.74 -4.55 -0.72
C THR A 15 -23.31 -4.01 -2.03
N LYS A 16 -24.46 -3.32 -2.00
CA LYS A 16 -25.02 -2.62 -3.15
C LYS A 16 -24.06 -1.55 -3.69
N ASN A 17 -23.50 -0.73 -2.80
CA ASN A 17 -22.53 0.31 -3.20
C ASN A 17 -21.23 -0.30 -3.75
N LEU A 18 -20.74 -1.38 -3.15
CA LEU A 18 -19.55 -2.10 -3.66
C LEU A 18 -19.80 -2.68 -5.06
N SER A 19 -20.95 -3.32 -5.29
CA SER A 19 -21.31 -3.85 -6.61
C SER A 19 -21.42 -2.75 -7.65
N HIS A 20 -22.01 -1.62 -7.30
CA HIS A 20 -22.13 -0.48 -8.20
C HIS A 20 -20.77 0.14 -8.54
N LYS A 21 -19.90 0.35 -7.55
CA LYS A 21 -18.54 0.85 -7.75
C LYS A 21 -17.66 -0.14 -8.50
N GLY A 22 -17.79 -1.44 -8.20
CA GLY A 22 -17.08 -2.53 -8.85
C GLY A 22 -17.60 -2.92 -10.23
N LYS A 23 -18.74 -2.36 -10.66
CA LYS A 23 -19.37 -2.68 -11.97
C LYS A 23 -19.54 -4.17 -12.20
N HIS A 24 -20.00 -4.91 -11.19
CA HIS A 24 -20.24 -6.35 -11.25
C HIS A 24 -21.60 -6.72 -10.66
N ASN A 25 -22.04 -7.97 -10.89
CA ASN A 25 -23.31 -8.48 -10.36
C ASN A 25 -23.27 -8.55 -8.82
N TYR A 26 -24.42 -8.25 -8.19
CA TYR A 26 -24.57 -8.28 -6.74
C TYR A 26 -24.19 -9.64 -6.13
N SER A 27 -24.47 -10.75 -6.83
CA SER A 27 -24.09 -12.10 -6.40
C SER A 27 -22.57 -12.35 -6.31
N GLU A 28 -21.75 -11.48 -6.90
CA GLU A 28 -20.29 -11.61 -6.92
C GLU A 28 -19.57 -10.69 -5.91
N VAL A 29 -20.30 -9.91 -5.12
CA VAL A 29 -19.77 -8.92 -4.17
C VAL A 29 -18.80 -9.51 -3.15
N TYR A 30 -18.93 -10.78 -2.81
CA TYR A 30 -18.01 -11.49 -1.90
C TYR A 30 -16.63 -11.76 -2.50
N ARG A 31 -16.48 -11.58 -3.80
CA ARG A 31 -15.22 -11.77 -4.50
C ARG A 31 -14.49 -10.45 -4.66
N ASN A 32 -13.70 -10.06 -3.67
CA ASN A 32 -12.95 -8.80 -3.70
C ASN A 32 -12.18 -8.57 -5.00
N THR A 33 -11.59 -9.62 -5.57
CA THR A 33 -10.88 -9.54 -6.85
C THR A 33 -11.80 -9.15 -8.00
N LYS A 34 -13.08 -9.54 -7.99
CA LYS A 34 -14.07 -9.15 -9.01
C LYS A 34 -14.43 -7.68 -8.89
N THR A 35 -14.63 -7.20 -7.67
CA THR A 35 -14.93 -5.78 -7.39
C THR A 35 -13.78 -4.89 -7.90
N GLN A 36 -12.54 -5.25 -7.58
CA GLN A 36 -11.36 -4.52 -8.02
C GLN A 36 -11.16 -4.59 -9.55
N ASP A 37 -11.29 -5.78 -10.13
CA ASP A 37 -11.14 -6.02 -11.56
C ASP A 37 -12.18 -5.23 -12.37
N GLY A 38 -13.44 -5.25 -11.93
CA GLY A 38 -14.52 -4.52 -12.59
C GLY A 38 -14.35 -3.01 -12.52
N ALA A 39 -14.00 -2.46 -11.34
CA ALA A 39 -13.78 -1.02 -11.17
C ALA A 39 -12.63 -0.51 -12.02
N ILE A 40 -11.50 -1.22 -12.06
CA ILE A 40 -10.33 -0.83 -12.86
C ILE A 40 -10.60 -1.02 -14.35
N SER A 41 -11.23 -2.14 -14.75
CA SER A 41 -11.58 -2.38 -16.14
C SER A 41 -12.55 -1.32 -16.68
N ALA A 42 -13.57 -0.95 -15.91
CA ALA A 42 -14.48 0.14 -16.29
C ALA A 42 -13.74 1.47 -16.49
N TYR A 43 -12.84 1.82 -15.55
CA TYR A 43 -12.01 3.01 -15.70
C TYR A 43 -11.16 3.00 -16.97
N LEU A 44 -10.53 1.87 -17.29
CA LEU A 44 -9.71 1.74 -18.50
C LEU A 44 -10.55 1.85 -19.78
N LEU A 45 -11.72 1.20 -19.81
CA LEU A 45 -12.65 1.28 -20.94
C LEU A 45 -13.16 2.72 -21.17
N ASP A 46 -13.46 3.46 -20.11
CA ASP A 46 -13.83 4.89 -20.20
C ASP A 46 -12.69 5.74 -20.78
N LYS A 47 -11.45 5.29 -20.71
CA LYS A 47 -10.27 5.91 -21.33
C LYS A 47 -9.94 5.35 -22.73
N GLY A 48 -10.76 4.48 -23.27
CA GLY A 48 -10.50 3.79 -24.54
C GLY A 48 -9.37 2.76 -24.49
N ILE A 49 -8.98 2.33 -23.28
CA ILE A 49 -7.92 1.34 -23.07
C ILE A 49 -8.54 -0.03 -22.85
N ILE A 50 -8.15 -1.00 -23.67
CA ILE A 50 -8.59 -2.39 -23.53
C ILE A 50 -7.86 -3.02 -22.33
N PRO A 51 -8.61 -3.55 -21.33
CA PRO A 51 -7.99 -4.22 -20.19
C PRO A 51 -7.19 -5.46 -20.65
N PRO A 52 -6.03 -5.74 -20.02
CA PRO A 52 -5.24 -6.92 -20.36
C PRO A 52 -6.01 -8.20 -20.07
N SER A 53 -5.72 -9.28 -20.81
CA SER A 53 -6.30 -10.60 -20.54
C SER A 53 -5.89 -11.12 -19.17
N LYS A 54 -6.77 -11.88 -18.52
CA LYS A 54 -6.45 -12.53 -17.26
C LYS A 54 -5.50 -13.69 -17.52
N ASP A 55 -4.32 -13.65 -16.92
CA ASP A 55 -3.40 -14.78 -16.98
C ASP A 55 -3.90 -15.91 -16.07
N ARG A 56 -4.30 -17.02 -16.68
CA ARG A 56 -4.82 -18.20 -15.97
C ARG A 56 -3.72 -19.04 -15.32
N ASN A 57 -2.46 -18.86 -15.72
CA ASN A 57 -1.31 -19.62 -15.25
C ASN A 57 -0.64 -18.99 -14.01
N LEU A 58 -1.09 -17.82 -13.57
CA LEU A 58 -0.54 -17.10 -12.42
C LEU A 58 -0.92 -17.66 -11.04
N ILE A 59 -1.58 -18.81 -10.97
CA ILE A 59 -1.90 -19.46 -9.69
C ILE A 59 -0.67 -20.26 -9.21
N THR A 60 0.47 -19.63 -9.11
CA THR A 60 1.57 -20.19 -8.32
C THR A 60 1.43 -19.64 -6.90
N LYS A 61 1.05 -20.53 -5.96
CA LYS A 61 1.14 -20.29 -4.52
C LYS A 61 2.62 -20.12 -4.15
N LYS A 62 3.21 -18.98 -4.50
CA LYS A 62 4.50 -18.61 -3.91
C LYS A 62 4.20 -17.95 -2.57
N ASN A 63 4.72 -18.55 -1.50
CA ASN A 63 4.74 -17.89 -0.21
C ASN A 63 5.59 -16.62 -0.34
N TYR A 64 5.06 -15.49 0.08
CA TYR A 64 5.76 -14.23 0.18
C TYR A 64 5.59 -13.67 1.60
N ALA A 65 6.49 -12.77 2.01
CA ALA A 65 6.46 -12.19 3.33
C ALA A 65 5.18 -11.34 3.54
N GLY A 66 4.47 -11.62 4.61
CA GLY A 66 3.27 -10.87 5.02
C GLY A 66 3.61 -9.56 5.74
N GLY A 67 2.67 -9.04 6.55
CA GLY A 67 2.88 -7.86 7.38
C GLY A 67 3.97 -8.10 8.44
N TYR A 68 4.60 -7.01 8.90
CA TYR A 68 5.57 -7.07 9.99
C TYR A 68 4.86 -7.31 11.32
N LEU A 69 5.27 -8.34 12.02
CA LEU A 69 4.82 -8.63 13.38
C LEU A 69 6.03 -8.58 14.31
N PHE A 70 5.93 -7.76 15.32
CA PHE A 70 6.93 -7.70 16.40
C PHE A 70 6.25 -8.03 17.73
N CYS A 71 6.80 -8.98 18.45
CA CYS A 71 6.36 -9.29 19.78
C CYS A 71 7.33 -8.64 20.77
N PRO A 72 6.94 -7.61 21.51
CA PRO A 72 7.81 -7.00 22.53
C PRO A 72 8.05 -7.99 23.67
N LYS A 73 9.14 -7.79 24.40
CA LYS A 73 9.42 -8.58 25.60
C LYS A 73 8.26 -8.41 26.59
N ALA A 74 7.75 -9.53 27.13
CA ALA A 74 6.67 -9.47 28.11
C ALA A 74 7.07 -8.67 29.34
N GLY A 75 6.20 -7.78 29.81
CA GLY A 75 6.47 -6.91 30.96
C GLY A 75 5.39 -5.83 31.11
N LEU A 76 5.54 -5.06 32.20
CA LEU A 76 4.70 -3.87 32.45
C LEU A 76 5.44 -2.62 31.96
N TYR A 77 4.83 -1.93 31.00
CA TYR A 77 5.39 -0.71 30.42
C TYR A 77 4.60 0.51 30.86
N LYS A 78 5.27 1.59 31.25
CA LYS A 78 4.67 2.91 31.49
C LYS A 78 4.95 3.83 30.32
N TYR A 79 4.05 4.80 30.10
CA TYR A 79 4.19 5.81 29.04
C TYR A 79 4.27 5.21 27.65
N MET A 80 3.36 4.30 27.34
CA MET A 80 3.24 3.71 26.01
C MET A 80 2.65 4.72 25.03
N PHE A 81 3.16 4.67 23.82
CA PHE A 81 2.77 5.50 22.70
C PHE A 81 2.42 4.56 21.51
N ASP A 82 1.32 4.82 20.86
CA ASP A 82 0.83 4.06 19.71
C ASP A 82 0.75 4.97 18.50
N GLU A 83 1.30 4.51 17.37
CA GLU A 83 1.31 5.23 16.11
C GLU A 83 0.69 4.38 15.00
N ASP A 84 -0.36 4.87 14.36
CA ASP A 84 -1.03 4.22 13.23
C ASP A 84 -0.78 4.96 11.93
N LEU A 85 -0.29 4.24 10.92
CA LEU A 85 -0.03 4.76 9.59
C LEU A 85 -1.30 4.70 8.73
N THR A 86 -1.88 5.84 8.46
CA THR A 86 -3.11 5.96 7.68
C THR A 86 -2.93 5.38 6.27
N SER A 87 -3.72 4.33 5.94
CA SER A 87 -3.77 3.73 4.60
C SER A 87 -2.39 3.28 4.07
N LEU A 88 -1.58 2.63 4.91
CA LEU A 88 -0.18 2.28 4.64
C LEU A 88 0.02 1.65 3.24
N TYR A 89 -0.64 0.55 2.91
CA TYR A 89 -0.45 -0.14 1.63
C TYR A 89 -0.91 0.68 0.41
N PRO A 90 -2.09 1.34 0.42
CA PRO A 90 -2.45 2.27 -0.63
C PRO A 90 -1.42 3.39 -0.84
N SER A 91 -0.90 3.97 0.25
CA SER A 91 0.12 5.01 0.17
C SER A 91 1.43 4.51 -0.43
N ILE A 92 1.85 3.28 -0.11
CA ILE A 92 3.04 2.65 -0.72
C ILE A 92 2.85 2.47 -2.22
N ILE A 93 1.69 1.95 -2.65
CA ILE A 93 1.40 1.75 -4.07
C ILE A 93 1.50 3.08 -4.83
N MET A 94 0.90 4.14 -4.29
CA MET A 94 0.93 5.47 -4.91
C MET A 94 2.33 6.08 -4.90
N SER A 95 3.04 6.03 -3.77
CA SER A 95 4.37 6.65 -3.61
C SER A 95 5.46 5.99 -4.45
N LEU A 96 5.41 4.67 -4.58
CA LEU A 96 6.36 3.90 -5.40
C LEU A 96 5.86 3.68 -6.83
N ASN A 97 4.67 4.15 -7.15
CA ASN A 97 4.04 3.97 -8.46
C ASN A 97 3.93 2.51 -8.90
N ILE A 98 3.53 1.63 -7.96
CA ILE A 98 3.51 0.19 -8.17
C ILE A 98 2.41 -0.21 -9.16
N GLY A 99 2.80 -0.84 -10.25
CA GLY A 99 1.92 -1.39 -11.29
C GLY A 99 2.68 -2.36 -12.19
N LYS A 100 1.97 -3.26 -12.89
CA LYS A 100 2.60 -4.13 -13.88
C LYS A 100 3.21 -3.34 -15.03
N GLU A 101 2.51 -2.31 -15.46
CA GLU A 101 2.88 -1.45 -16.59
C GLU A 101 3.97 -0.44 -16.26
N THR A 102 4.23 -0.19 -14.99
CA THR A 102 5.29 0.69 -14.52
C THR A 102 6.54 -0.06 -14.06
N MET A 103 6.46 -1.38 -13.91
CA MET A 103 7.60 -2.21 -13.53
C MET A 103 8.62 -2.24 -14.67
N VAL A 104 9.86 -1.81 -14.40
CA VAL A 104 10.98 -1.79 -15.35
C VAL A 104 11.87 -3.01 -15.19
N GLY A 105 12.02 -3.50 -13.98
CA GLY A 105 12.84 -4.67 -13.67
C GLY A 105 12.94 -4.94 -12.19
N ARG A 106 13.73 -5.93 -11.85
CA ARG A 106 14.00 -6.29 -10.46
C ARG A 106 15.43 -6.81 -10.29
N ILE A 107 15.96 -6.69 -9.09
CA ILE A 107 17.19 -7.38 -8.70
C ILE A 107 16.82 -8.85 -8.44
N ILE A 108 17.62 -9.77 -9.03
CA ILE A 108 17.60 -11.18 -8.66
C ILE A 108 18.75 -11.40 -7.71
N ASP A 109 18.44 -11.56 -6.42
CA ASP A 109 19.41 -12.07 -5.47
C ASP A 109 19.20 -13.58 -5.34
N ALA A 110 20.24 -14.36 -5.61
CA ALA A 110 20.14 -15.80 -5.73
C ALA A 110 19.77 -16.48 -4.39
N ASP A 111 20.05 -15.85 -3.25
CA ASP A 111 20.09 -16.55 -1.98
C ASP A 111 19.15 -16.02 -0.87
N ASP A 112 18.51 -14.87 -0.98
CA ASP A 112 17.73 -14.34 0.15
C ASP A 112 16.40 -13.68 -0.23
N ARG A 113 15.32 -14.42 0.00
CA ARG A 113 13.94 -13.90 -0.12
C ARG A 113 13.61 -12.80 0.90
N ASN A 114 14.49 -12.57 1.86
CA ASN A 114 14.39 -11.54 2.89
C ASN A 114 15.40 -10.40 2.66
N SER A 115 16.17 -10.43 1.58
CA SER A 115 17.16 -9.39 1.30
C SER A 115 16.43 -8.07 1.06
N ARG A 116 16.78 -7.08 1.88
CA ARG A 116 16.32 -5.71 1.74
C ARG A 116 17.18 -5.05 0.68
N LEU A 117 16.55 -4.65 -0.41
CA LEU A 117 17.22 -4.13 -1.60
C LEU A 117 16.76 -2.70 -1.96
N GLY A 118 16.29 -1.95 -0.97
CA GLY A 118 15.97 -0.54 -1.13
C GLY A 118 17.21 0.30 -1.46
N LEU A 119 17.01 1.53 -1.95
CA LEU A 119 18.10 2.41 -2.38
C LEU A 119 19.17 2.63 -1.30
N ASN A 120 18.79 2.76 -0.04
CA ASN A 120 19.75 2.93 1.06
C ASN A 120 20.53 1.65 1.35
N ASP A 121 19.91 0.49 1.17
CA ASP A 121 20.59 -0.80 1.34
C ASP A 121 21.60 -1.02 0.22
N LEU A 122 21.29 -0.61 -1.02
CA LEU A 122 22.23 -0.64 -2.14
C LEU A 122 23.41 0.31 -1.93
N LYS A 123 23.16 1.53 -1.44
CA LYS A 123 24.23 2.50 -1.14
C LYS A 123 25.17 2.07 -0.02
N ALA A 124 24.74 1.16 0.85
CA ALA A 124 25.54 0.61 1.94
C ALA A 124 26.47 -0.55 1.49
N LYS A 125 26.26 -1.08 0.29
CA LYS A 125 27.08 -2.16 -0.29
C LYS A 125 28.25 -1.58 -1.09
N ASP A 126 29.27 -2.43 -1.35
CA ASP A 126 30.38 -2.07 -2.21
C ASP A 126 29.88 -1.73 -3.63
N PRO A 127 30.22 -0.53 -4.16
CA PRO A 127 29.79 -0.05 -5.48
C PRO A 127 30.13 -0.97 -6.65
N ASP A 128 31.24 -1.69 -6.56
CA ASP A 128 31.75 -2.58 -7.62
C ASP A 128 31.12 -3.99 -7.57
N THR A 129 30.33 -4.28 -6.54
CA THR A 129 29.62 -5.55 -6.43
C THR A 129 28.70 -5.75 -7.63
N LYS A 130 28.84 -6.88 -8.32
CA LYS A 130 27.99 -7.27 -9.45
C LYS A 130 26.69 -7.91 -8.94
N ILE A 131 25.60 -7.46 -9.48
CA ILE A 131 24.24 -7.99 -9.22
C ILE A 131 23.56 -8.33 -10.54
N ILE A 132 22.58 -9.22 -10.48
CA ILE A 132 21.78 -9.59 -11.63
C ILE A 132 20.47 -8.83 -11.59
N ILE A 133 20.15 -8.12 -12.66
CA ILE A 133 18.82 -7.51 -12.85
C ILE A 133 18.05 -8.29 -13.91
N GLU A 134 16.76 -8.43 -13.71
CA GLU A 134 15.83 -9.08 -14.64
C GLU A 134 14.79 -8.07 -15.11
N SER A 135 14.63 -7.97 -16.43
CA SER A 135 13.54 -7.17 -17.04
C SER A 135 12.20 -7.89 -16.97
N PRO A 136 11.06 -7.20 -17.21
CA PRO A 136 9.73 -7.84 -17.32
C PRO A 136 9.66 -8.93 -18.39
N SER A 137 10.48 -8.85 -19.44
CA SER A 137 10.65 -9.87 -20.49
C SER A 137 11.52 -11.06 -20.08
N ARG A 138 11.95 -11.14 -18.81
CA ARG A 138 12.84 -12.16 -18.23
C ARG A 138 14.27 -12.18 -18.82
N GLN A 139 14.69 -11.11 -19.45
CA GLN A 139 16.08 -10.93 -19.84
C GLN A 139 16.90 -10.53 -18.62
N GLN A 140 18.03 -11.20 -18.43
CA GLN A 140 18.93 -10.96 -17.29
C GLN A 140 20.19 -10.24 -17.75
N LYS A 141 20.66 -9.30 -16.94
CA LYS A 141 21.88 -8.54 -17.18
C LYS A 141 22.65 -8.38 -15.88
N ASN A 142 23.98 -8.58 -15.96
CA ASN A 142 24.89 -8.24 -14.86
C ASN A 142 25.18 -6.74 -14.89
N ILE A 143 25.10 -6.09 -13.75
CA ILE A 143 25.38 -4.67 -13.57
C ILE A 143 26.06 -4.46 -12.22
N THR A 144 26.93 -3.46 -12.09
CA THR A 144 27.47 -3.07 -10.79
C THR A 144 26.43 -2.26 -10.00
N ILE A 145 26.54 -2.28 -8.69
CA ILE A 145 25.64 -1.49 -7.82
C ILE A 145 25.74 -0.01 -8.17
N GLN A 146 26.94 0.53 -8.42
CA GLN A 146 27.10 1.92 -8.80
C GLN A 146 26.33 2.26 -10.08
N ASN A 147 26.52 1.48 -11.14
CA ASN A 147 25.79 1.69 -12.39
C ASN A 147 24.28 1.59 -12.24
N LEU A 148 23.79 0.66 -11.37
CA LEU A 148 22.38 0.57 -11.08
C LEU A 148 21.86 1.82 -10.36
N ILE A 149 22.59 2.33 -9.38
CA ILE A 149 22.21 3.57 -8.66
C ILE A 149 22.16 4.75 -9.63
N ASP A 150 23.09 4.83 -10.57
CA ASP A 150 23.13 5.90 -11.56
C ASP A 150 21.94 5.82 -12.54
N VAL A 151 21.58 4.61 -12.98
CA VAL A 151 20.36 4.38 -13.79
C VAL A 151 19.11 4.78 -13.01
N ILE A 152 18.98 4.35 -11.74
CA ILE A 152 17.81 4.71 -10.89
C ILE A 152 17.67 6.23 -10.79
N LYS A 153 18.78 6.97 -10.64
CA LYS A 153 18.77 8.43 -10.54
C LYS A 153 18.49 9.10 -11.87
N SER A 154 19.18 8.68 -12.97
CA SER A 154 19.05 9.30 -14.28
C SER A 154 17.68 9.11 -14.90
N GLU A 155 17.07 7.93 -14.69
CA GLU A 155 15.72 7.61 -15.19
C GLU A 155 14.62 7.93 -14.16
N ASN A 156 14.99 8.49 -13.01
CA ASN A 156 14.06 8.82 -11.91
C ASN A 156 13.16 7.64 -11.55
N LEU A 157 13.75 6.46 -11.31
CA LEU A 157 13.00 5.26 -10.94
C LEU A 157 12.75 5.22 -9.43
N SER A 158 11.59 4.72 -9.03
CA SER A 158 11.36 4.29 -7.65
C SER A 158 11.81 2.84 -7.46
N ILE A 159 12.23 2.49 -6.25
CA ILE A 159 12.65 1.13 -5.89
C ILE A 159 11.94 0.69 -4.62
N SER A 160 11.34 -0.49 -4.67
CA SER A 160 10.70 -1.14 -3.51
C SER A 160 11.71 -1.93 -2.68
N ALA A 161 11.33 -2.28 -1.45
CA ALA A 161 12.21 -3.00 -0.53
C ALA A 161 12.62 -4.40 -1.01
N ASN A 162 11.91 -5.01 -1.94
CA ASN A 162 12.28 -6.27 -2.59
C ASN A 162 13.09 -6.08 -3.90
N GLY A 163 13.61 -4.88 -4.15
CA GLY A 163 14.46 -4.60 -5.30
C GLY A 163 13.75 -4.51 -6.65
N VAL A 164 12.45 -4.26 -6.67
CA VAL A 164 11.70 -4.01 -7.91
C VAL A 164 11.74 -2.53 -8.25
N PHE A 165 11.98 -2.20 -9.51
CA PHE A 165 12.05 -0.83 -10.02
C PHE A 165 10.76 -0.47 -10.75
N PHE A 166 10.29 0.76 -10.53
CA PHE A 166 9.13 1.31 -11.21
C PHE A 166 9.48 2.67 -11.82
N ARG A 167 9.00 2.90 -13.03
CA ARG A 167 9.09 4.21 -13.68
C ARG A 167 8.17 5.21 -12.99
N THR A 168 8.53 6.48 -12.98
CA THR A 168 7.76 7.55 -12.35
C THR A 168 7.24 8.60 -13.33
N ASP A 169 7.61 8.51 -14.61
CA ASP A 169 7.19 9.42 -15.67
C ASP A 169 5.71 9.25 -16.10
N LYS A 170 5.12 8.09 -15.77
CA LYS A 170 3.73 7.77 -16.03
C LYS A 170 3.13 7.07 -14.81
N GLU A 171 1.99 7.56 -14.35
CA GLU A 171 1.29 6.94 -13.21
C GLU A 171 0.75 5.55 -13.55
N SER A 172 0.87 4.63 -12.59
CA SER A 172 0.28 3.29 -12.69
C SER A 172 -1.25 3.37 -12.56
N VAL A 173 -1.94 2.45 -13.22
CA VAL A 173 -3.40 2.34 -13.12
C VAL A 173 -3.84 2.13 -11.67
N LEU A 174 -3.07 1.35 -10.90
CA LEU A 174 -3.36 1.14 -9.48
C LEU A 174 -3.22 2.43 -8.68
N SER A 175 -2.19 3.23 -8.93
CA SER A 175 -1.99 4.53 -8.25
C SER A 175 -3.11 5.51 -8.58
N ILE A 176 -3.48 5.63 -9.85
CA ILE A 176 -4.57 6.52 -10.29
C ILE A 176 -5.89 6.15 -9.62
N ILE A 177 -6.25 4.87 -9.62
CA ILE A 177 -7.50 4.40 -9.00
C ILE A 177 -7.50 4.61 -7.49
N LEU A 178 -6.38 4.32 -6.82
CA LEU A 178 -6.25 4.53 -5.38
C LEU A 178 -6.35 6.00 -5.01
N SER A 179 -5.68 6.89 -5.75
CA SER A 179 -5.77 8.33 -5.54
C SER A 179 -7.21 8.81 -5.67
N LYS A 180 -7.91 8.41 -6.73
CA LYS A 180 -9.32 8.75 -6.93
C LYS A 180 -10.21 8.26 -5.78
N TRP A 181 -10.04 7.03 -5.33
CA TRP A 181 -10.83 6.50 -4.21
C TRP A 181 -10.49 7.15 -2.88
N PHE A 182 -9.23 7.53 -2.69
CA PHE A 182 -8.79 8.25 -1.50
C PHE A 182 -9.44 9.64 -1.43
N ASP A 183 -9.43 10.38 -2.54
CA ASP A 183 -10.05 11.70 -2.64
C ASP A 183 -11.56 11.63 -2.42
N GLU A 184 -12.24 10.65 -3.04
CA GLU A 184 -13.66 10.42 -2.81
C GLU A 184 -13.95 10.12 -1.32
N ARG A 185 -13.11 9.31 -0.68
CA ARG A 185 -13.24 9.02 0.75
C ARG A 185 -13.09 10.26 1.61
N VAL A 186 -12.10 11.09 1.34
CA VAL A 186 -11.88 12.36 2.05
C VAL A 186 -13.08 13.29 1.88
N LEU A 187 -13.60 13.40 0.65
CA LEU A 187 -14.80 14.19 0.35
C LEU A 187 -16.00 13.72 1.17
N TYR A 188 -16.31 12.42 1.14
CA TYR A 188 -17.44 11.87 1.91
C TYR A 188 -17.24 12.01 3.43
N LYS A 189 -16.02 11.83 3.93
CA LYS A 189 -15.69 12.04 5.34
C LYS A 189 -15.93 13.49 5.79
N ASN A 190 -15.60 14.45 4.95
CA ASN A 190 -15.83 15.87 5.21
C ASN A 190 -17.33 16.21 5.17
N LYS A 191 -18.08 15.69 4.19
CA LYS A 191 -19.53 15.85 4.11
C LYS A 191 -20.23 15.22 5.32
N MET A 192 -19.83 14.02 5.73
CA MET A 192 -20.31 13.34 6.92
C MET A 192 -20.15 14.22 8.18
N LYS A 193 -18.96 14.76 8.39
CA LYS A 193 -18.68 15.65 9.54
C LYS A 193 -19.55 16.90 9.51
N LYS A 194 -19.75 17.50 8.34
CA LYS A 194 -20.61 18.70 8.18
C LYS A 194 -22.07 18.39 8.47
N ALA A 195 -22.61 17.27 7.95
CA ALA A 195 -23.99 16.84 8.18
C ALA A 195 -24.25 16.59 9.68
N TYR A 196 -23.39 15.85 10.37
CA TYR A 196 -23.51 15.63 11.81
C TYR A 196 -23.44 16.93 12.62
N LYS A 197 -22.55 17.87 12.26
CA LYS A 197 -22.47 19.18 12.93
C LYS A 197 -23.73 20.02 12.72
N ALA A 198 -24.39 19.87 11.56
CA ALA A 198 -25.66 20.54 11.27
C ALA A 198 -26.88 19.83 11.88
N GLY A 199 -26.70 18.75 12.63
CA GLY A 199 -27.79 17.96 13.23
C GLY A 199 -28.54 17.06 12.23
N ASN A 200 -28.12 17.01 10.97
CA ASN A 200 -28.72 16.15 9.94
C ASN A 200 -28.14 14.74 10.03
N LYS A 201 -28.76 13.92 10.88
CA LYS A 201 -28.30 12.55 11.16
C LYS A 201 -28.43 11.63 9.94
N GLU A 202 -29.52 11.74 9.19
CA GLU A 202 -29.78 10.88 8.02
C GLU A 202 -28.72 11.10 6.93
N GLU A 203 -28.43 12.35 6.59
CA GLU A 203 -27.38 12.68 5.64
C GLU A 203 -25.99 12.28 6.16
N GLY A 204 -25.76 12.42 7.47
CA GLY A 204 -24.53 11.97 8.13
C GLY A 204 -24.32 10.45 7.99
N GLU A 205 -25.34 9.64 8.20
CA GLU A 205 -25.31 8.19 8.02
C GLU A 205 -25.09 7.80 6.55
N TYR A 206 -25.73 8.50 5.61
CA TYR A 206 -25.51 8.28 4.19
C TYR A 206 -24.03 8.49 3.81
N TYR A 207 -23.43 9.63 4.19
CA TYR A 207 -22.01 9.87 3.89
C TYR A 207 -21.06 8.95 4.69
N HIS A 208 -21.46 8.52 5.89
CA HIS A 208 -20.73 7.50 6.62
C HIS A 208 -20.64 6.19 5.82
N LEU A 209 -21.74 5.73 5.26
CA LEU A 209 -21.80 4.55 4.41
C LEU A 209 -20.92 4.70 3.17
N MET A 210 -20.99 5.85 2.50
CA MET A 210 -20.19 6.12 1.30
C MET A 210 -18.69 6.10 1.58
N GLN A 211 -18.21 6.79 2.64
CA GLN A 211 -16.79 6.78 3.00
C GLN A 211 -16.32 5.40 3.48
N TYR A 212 -17.20 4.62 4.12
CA TYR A 212 -16.91 3.26 4.55
C TYR A 212 -16.74 2.31 3.35
N THR A 213 -17.59 2.43 2.34
CA THR A 213 -17.45 1.71 1.07
C THR A 213 -16.10 1.99 0.42
N MET A 214 -15.68 3.27 0.36
CA MET A 214 -14.37 3.64 -0.18
C MET A 214 -13.21 3.08 0.66
N LYS A 215 -13.35 3.02 1.99
CA LYS A 215 -12.36 2.38 2.87
C LYS A 215 -12.18 0.90 2.54
N ILE A 216 -13.28 0.18 2.29
CA ILE A 216 -13.23 -1.24 1.90
C ILE A 216 -12.49 -1.40 0.56
N LEU A 217 -12.82 -0.59 -0.45
CA LEU A 217 -12.17 -0.63 -1.76
C LEU A 217 -10.65 -0.39 -1.66
N LEU A 218 -10.25 0.66 -0.94
CA LEU A 218 -8.84 1.00 -0.72
C LEU A 218 -8.06 -0.14 -0.06
N ASN A 219 -8.62 -0.72 1.01
CA ASN A 219 -7.92 -1.74 1.78
C ASN A 219 -7.90 -3.11 1.07
N SER A 220 -8.91 -3.41 0.26
CA SER A 220 -9.01 -4.72 -0.41
C SER A 220 -8.18 -4.81 -1.70
N LEU A 221 -7.72 -3.69 -2.28
CA LEU A 221 -6.91 -3.70 -3.49
C LEU A 221 -5.58 -4.44 -3.28
N TYR A 222 -4.89 -4.18 -2.17
CA TYR A 222 -3.67 -4.90 -1.83
C TYR A 222 -3.91 -6.42 -1.77
N GLY A 223 -4.95 -6.88 -1.07
CA GLY A 223 -5.29 -8.30 -0.99
C GLY A 223 -5.58 -8.93 -2.36
N ALA A 224 -6.09 -8.15 -3.31
CA ALA A 224 -6.31 -8.62 -4.67
C ALA A 224 -4.98 -8.80 -5.44
N THR A 225 -3.95 -8.00 -5.18
CA THR A 225 -2.68 -8.04 -5.94
C THR A 225 -1.94 -9.38 -5.83
N ALA A 226 -2.09 -10.08 -4.71
CA ALA A 226 -1.46 -11.38 -4.44
C ALA A 226 -2.22 -12.59 -5.02
N THR A 227 -3.46 -12.39 -5.43
CA THR A 227 -4.34 -13.45 -5.92
C THR A 227 -4.53 -13.29 -7.42
N GLY A 228 -4.60 -14.29 -8.25
CA GLY A 228 -4.77 -14.25 -9.71
C GLY A 228 -5.53 -13.04 -10.31
N PHE A 229 -5.28 -11.86 -9.79
CA PHE A 229 -5.83 -10.57 -10.16
C PHE A 229 -5.15 -10.06 -11.43
N ARG A 230 -5.93 -9.56 -12.38
CA ARG A 230 -5.47 -9.11 -13.70
C ARG A 230 -4.32 -8.09 -13.64
N TYR A 231 -4.41 -7.14 -12.72
CA TYR A 231 -3.47 -6.03 -12.56
C TYR A 231 -2.42 -6.27 -11.46
N GLY A 232 -2.45 -7.43 -10.79
CA GLY A 232 -1.54 -7.80 -9.71
C GLY A 232 -0.58 -8.93 -10.09
N SER A 233 0.43 -9.12 -9.23
CA SER A 233 1.30 -10.28 -9.24
C SER A 233 1.90 -10.48 -7.84
N VAL A 234 2.40 -11.67 -7.55
CA VAL A 234 3.07 -11.96 -6.26
C VAL A 234 4.26 -11.02 -6.04
N ILE A 235 5.01 -10.69 -7.09
CA ILE A 235 6.16 -9.76 -7.01
C ILE A 235 5.73 -8.35 -6.56
N LEU A 236 4.59 -7.86 -7.09
CA LEU A 236 4.04 -6.56 -6.68
C LEU A 236 3.49 -6.60 -5.25
N ALA A 237 2.82 -7.69 -4.88
CA ALA A 237 2.32 -7.87 -3.51
C ALA A 237 3.47 -7.89 -2.49
N GLU A 238 4.56 -8.57 -2.82
CA GLU A 238 5.79 -8.61 -2.02
C GLU A 238 6.45 -7.23 -1.95
N ALA A 239 6.50 -6.48 -3.07
CA ALA A 239 6.99 -5.10 -3.08
C ALA A 239 6.23 -4.20 -2.10
N ILE A 240 4.91 -4.35 -2.03
CA ILE A 240 4.06 -3.58 -1.10
C ILE A 240 4.33 -3.98 0.35
N THR A 241 4.35 -5.29 0.66
CA THR A 241 4.51 -5.76 2.04
C THR A 241 5.89 -5.50 2.60
N LEU A 242 6.95 -5.79 1.86
CA LEU A 242 8.32 -5.56 2.33
C LEU A 242 8.61 -4.06 2.48
N SER A 243 8.09 -3.21 1.58
CA SER A 243 8.19 -1.76 1.75
C SER A 243 7.41 -1.28 2.97
N GLY A 244 6.23 -1.85 3.24
CA GLY A 244 5.46 -1.58 4.46
C GLY A 244 6.18 -2.00 5.73
N GLN A 245 6.76 -3.19 5.74
CA GLN A 245 7.60 -3.66 6.85
C GLN A 245 8.77 -2.69 7.12
N ARG A 246 9.43 -2.23 6.05
CA ARG A 246 10.55 -1.28 6.17
C ARG A 246 10.10 0.04 6.78
N ILE A 247 9.01 0.62 6.29
CA ILE A 247 8.46 1.88 6.82
C ILE A 247 8.14 1.75 8.30
N ILE A 248 7.44 0.69 8.73
CA ILE A 248 7.09 0.47 10.13
C ILE A 248 8.35 0.36 11.00
N GLN A 249 9.35 -0.40 10.56
CA GLN A 249 10.60 -0.57 11.31
C GLN A 249 11.38 0.74 11.43
N GLU A 250 11.52 1.50 10.36
CA GLU A 250 12.20 2.80 10.38
C GLU A 250 11.44 3.83 11.24
N SER A 251 10.10 3.89 11.12
CA SER A 251 9.27 4.76 11.97
C SER A 251 9.45 4.43 13.44
N ALA A 252 9.39 3.15 13.81
CA ALA A 252 9.60 2.71 15.19
C ALA A 252 11.01 3.07 15.71
N LEU A 253 12.05 2.89 14.89
CA LEU A 253 13.42 3.27 15.25
C LEU A 253 13.57 4.79 15.42
N CYS A 254 12.98 5.58 14.52
CA CYS A 254 12.99 7.04 14.60
C CYS A 254 12.24 7.54 15.83
N ALA A 255 11.03 7.03 16.09
CA ALA A 255 10.24 7.37 17.27
C ALA A 255 10.99 7.03 18.57
N ASN A 256 11.54 5.83 18.68
CA ASN A 256 12.32 5.41 19.84
C ASN A 256 13.58 6.27 20.05
N ARG A 257 14.26 6.64 18.96
CA ARG A 257 15.42 7.55 19.03
C ARG A 257 15.02 8.93 19.54
N HIS A 258 13.94 9.49 19.02
CA HIS A 258 13.42 10.78 19.42
C HIS A 258 13.03 10.76 20.90
N MET A 259 12.20 9.81 21.32
CA MET A 259 11.73 9.69 22.71
C MET A 259 12.86 9.46 23.72
N ASN A 260 13.83 8.62 23.39
CA ASN A 260 14.88 8.23 24.33
C ASN A 260 16.10 9.16 24.35
N LYS A 261 16.39 9.84 23.24
CA LYS A 261 17.61 10.70 23.13
C LYS A 261 17.30 12.18 23.06
N VAL A 262 16.35 12.57 22.21
CA VAL A 262 16.05 14.00 21.97
C VAL A 262 15.15 14.52 23.08
N LEU A 263 13.94 14.01 23.18
CA LEU A 263 12.93 14.49 24.13
C LEU A 263 13.41 14.39 25.59
N LYS A 264 14.11 13.33 25.95
CA LYS A 264 14.68 13.18 27.30
C LYS A 264 15.70 14.27 27.64
N ASN A 265 16.48 14.72 26.68
CA ASN A 265 17.44 15.77 26.86
C ASN A 265 16.77 17.15 26.90
N GLU A 266 15.77 17.38 26.07
CA GLU A 266 14.97 18.62 26.07
C GLU A 266 14.24 18.80 27.42
N ILE A 267 13.54 17.76 27.89
CA ILE A 267 12.86 17.79 29.19
C ILE A 267 13.85 18.04 30.35
N LYS A 268 15.02 17.42 30.31
CA LYS A 268 16.06 17.69 31.34
C LYS A 268 16.55 19.13 31.32
N PHE A 269 16.67 19.70 30.12
CA PHE A 269 17.09 21.09 29.96
C PHE A 269 16.03 22.06 30.51
N GLU A 270 14.74 21.85 30.15
CA GLU A 270 13.63 22.66 30.66
C GLU A 270 13.47 22.56 32.17
N LEU A 271 13.57 21.34 32.75
CA LEU A 271 13.49 21.13 34.18
C LEU A 271 14.66 21.84 34.92
N LYS A 272 15.84 21.94 34.30
CA LYS A 272 16.97 22.64 34.87
C LYS A 272 16.74 24.15 34.86
N GLN A 273 16.16 24.70 33.80
CA GLN A 273 15.80 26.12 33.71
C GLN A 273 14.69 26.53 34.69
N LEU A 274 13.84 25.61 35.13
CA LEU A 274 12.81 25.87 36.12
C LEU A 274 13.33 25.78 37.58
N GLN A 275 14.55 25.28 37.80
CA GLN A 275 15.19 25.15 39.10
C GLN A 275 16.21 26.27 39.38
N ASP A 276 16.63 26.99 38.35
CA ASP A 276 17.44 28.22 38.41
C ASP A 276 16.52 29.47 38.45
#